data_5f4e160a20638d9ea8a1b523dd7b7d24
#
_entry.id   5f4e160a20638d9ea8a1b523dd7b7d24
#
_cell.length_a   1.000
_cell.length_b   1.000
_cell.length_c   1.000
_cell.angle_alpha   90.00
_cell.angle_beta   90.00
_cell.angle_gamma   90.00
#
_symmetry.space_group_name_H-M   'P 1'
#
loop_
_entity.id
_entity.type
_entity.pdbx_description
1 polymer ?
#
loop_
_entity_poly.entity_id
_entity_poly.type
_entity_poly.pdbx_seq_one_letter_code
_entity_poly.pdbx_strand_id
1 'polypeptide(L)'
;MKKLFVLLLAVLMVCSLAACAAKQDAPAGSAAPEGSAAQEAAGPDDGQNPAMNFIGTYGKDRATIFVETDGQENAKITVSWAGSAFENAEWVMTGKLDGETLKLDYSDCVKRVLVFKEDGSVESETVEYENGTGTITFQVDESGATTLLWDDAQEHIADGAVFEYCGIGG
;
A
#
# COMPACT_ATOMS: atom_id res chain seq x y z
N MET A 1 -10.31 38.86 -21.95
CA MET A 1 -9.90 37.42 -22.06
C MET A 1 -10.45 36.53 -20.93
N LYS A 2 -10.89 37.07 -19.80
CA LYS A 2 -11.44 36.26 -18.68
C LYS A 2 -12.88 35.75 -18.88
N LYS A 3 -13.65 36.36 -19.78
CA LYS A 3 -15.07 35.99 -20.02
C LYS A 3 -15.25 34.83 -21.01
N LEU A 4 -14.23 34.48 -21.79
CA LEU A 4 -14.30 33.38 -22.76
C LEU A 4 -14.06 32.02 -22.12
N PHE A 5 -13.33 31.97 -21.01
CA PHE A 5 -13.01 30.74 -20.29
C PHE A 5 -14.20 30.16 -19.52
N VAL A 6 -15.11 31.00 -19.03
CA VAL A 6 -16.29 30.57 -18.28
C VAL A 6 -17.33 29.90 -19.18
N LEU A 7 -17.40 30.31 -20.45
CA LEU A 7 -18.37 29.76 -21.39
C LEU A 7 -17.95 28.36 -21.92
N LEU A 8 -16.67 28.06 -21.95
CA LEU A 8 -16.14 26.77 -22.39
C LEU A 8 -16.33 25.68 -21.34
N LEU A 9 -16.33 26.04 -20.05
CA LEU A 9 -16.53 25.07 -18.94
C LEU A 9 -17.98 24.63 -18.81
N ALA A 10 -18.95 25.45 -19.24
CA ALA A 10 -20.37 25.15 -19.15
C ALA A 10 -20.87 24.15 -20.21
N VAL A 11 -20.16 24.01 -21.33
CA VAL A 11 -20.55 23.12 -22.43
C VAL A 11 -20.10 21.67 -22.21
N LEU A 12 -19.11 21.43 -21.37
CA LEU A 12 -18.57 20.07 -21.08
C LEU A 12 -19.40 19.27 -20.05
N MET A 13 -20.34 19.89 -19.34
CA MET A 13 -21.16 19.20 -18.33
C MET A 13 -22.51 18.62 -18.84
N VAL A 14 -22.85 18.78 -20.10
CA VAL A 14 -24.19 18.36 -20.62
C VAL A 14 -24.17 17.02 -21.38
N CYS A 15 -23.01 16.42 -21.62
CA CYS A 15 -22.90 15.20 -22.47
C CYS A 15 -22.83 13.86 -21.74
N SER A 16 -23.10 13.77 -20.42
CA SER A 16 -22.92 12.50 -19.68
C SER A 16 -24.20 11.88 -19.11
N LEU A 17 -25.40 12.21 -19.62
CA LEU A 17 -26.67 11.66 -19.13
C LEU A 17 -27.56 11.07 -20.24
N ALA A 18 -27.01 10.20 -21.10
CA ALA A 18 -27.85 9.44 -22.03
C ALA A 18 -27.22 8.10 -22.40
N ALA A 19 -27.31 7.11 -21.53
CA ALA A 19 -27.27 5.70 -21.92
C ALA A 19 -27.67 4.80 -20.74
N CYS A 20 -28.95 4.63 -20.49
CA CYS A 20 -29.51 3.45 -19.83
C CYS A 20 -31.04 3.41 -20.04
N ALA A 21 -31.47 2.83 -21.17
CA ALA A 21 -32.78 2.21 -21.28
C ALA A 21 -32.84 1.26 -22.48
N ALA A 22 -32.63 -0.02 -22.26
CA ALA A 22 -33.22 -1.06 -23.09
C ALA A 22 -33.57 -2.23 -22.16
N LYS A 23 -34.90 -2.36 -21.97
CA LYS A 23 -35.55 -3.57 -21.43
C LYS A 23 -35.36 -4.72 -22.39
N GLN A 24 -35.04 -5.91 -21.92
CA GLN A 24 -35.53 -7.13 -22.52
C GLN A 24 -35.67 -8.25 -21.48
N ASP A 25 -36.78 -8.99 -21.63
CA ASP A 25 -37.43 -9.91 -20.76
C ASP A 25 -36.57 -11.10 -20.26
N ALA A 26 -36.94 -11.58 -19.07
CA ALA A 26 -36.45 -12.79 -18.43
C ALA A 26 -36.89 -14.08 -19.14
N PRO A 27 -36.18 -15.22 -18.89
CA PRO A 27 -36.77 -16.10 -17.89
C PRO A 27 -35.74 -16.67 -16.86
N ALA A 28 -36.35 -17.12 -15.78
CA ALA A 28 -35.80 -17.68 -14.57
C ALA A 28 -34.67 -18.68 -14.73
N GLY A 29 -33.63 -18.50 -13.90
CA GLY A 29 -32.55 -19.45 -13.67
C GLY A 29 -31.73 -18.99 -12.47
N SER A 30 -32.02 -19.60 -11.33
CA SER A 30 -31.31 -19.50 -10.06
C SER A 30 -29.78 -19.58 -10.24
N ALA A 31 -29.06 -18.59 -9.74
CA ALA A 31 -27.75 -18.74 -9.07
C ALA A 31 -27.28 -17.36 -8.60
N ALA A 32 -27.22 -17.16 -7.30
CA ALA A 32 -26.51 -16.06 -6.67
C ALA A 32 -25.02 -16.20 -6.99
N PRO A 33 -24.28 -15.11 -7.28
CA PRO A 33 -22.85 -15.12 -7.12
C PRO A 33 -22.55 -14.80 -5.65
N GLU A 34 -22.51 -15.81 -4.81
CA GLU A 34 -21.62 -15.84 -3.66
C GLU A 34 -20.21 -15.84 -4.21
N GLY A 35 -19.40 -14.93 -3.78
CA GLY A 35 -18.01 -14.90 -4.19
C GLY A 35 -17.27 -13.69 -3.69
N SER A 36 -17.37 -13.39 -2.39
CA SER A 36 -16.22 -12.88 -1.67
C SER A 36 -15.26 -14.06 -1.61
N ALA A 37 -14.29 -14.10 -2.50
CA ALA A 37 -13.18 -15.02 -2.39
C ALA A 37 -12.40 -14.62 -1.13
N ALA A 38 -12.73 -15.26 0.00
CA ALA A 38 -11.77 -15.41 1.06
C ALA A 38 -10.53 -16.02 0.41
N GLN A 39 -9.43 -15.30 0.43
CA GLN A 39 -8.13 -15.81 0.02
C GLN A 39 -7.81 -16.91 1.02
N GLU A 40 -7.95 -18.17 0.61
CA GLU A 40 -7.51 -19.31 1.40
C GLU A 40 -6.05 -19.08 1.75
N ALA A 41 -5.77 -19.07 3.05
CA ALA A 41 -4.40 -19.08 3.53
C ALA A 41 -3.71 -20.28 2.88
N ALA A 42 -2.77 -20.01 1.98
CA ALA A 42 -1.99 -21.03 1.33
C ALA A 42 -1.32 -21.87 2.41
N GLY A 43 -1.53 -23.19 2.32
CA GLY A 43 -0.86 -24.14 3.21
C GLY A 43 0.64 -24.13 2.97
N PRO A 44 1.44 -24.74 3.88
CA PRO A 44 2.87 -24.63 3.85
C PRO A 44 3.47 -25.34 2.62
N ASP A 45 4.36 -24.60 1.92
CA ASP A 45 5.46 -25.12 1.10
C ASP A 45 5.13 -25.71 -0.28
N ASP A 46 4.81 -24.84 -1.22
CA ASP A 46 4.97 -25.11 -2.64
C ASP A 46 6.08 -24.25 -3.30
N GLY A 47 6.99 -23.70 -2.51
CA GLY A 47 8.15 -22.93 -3.00
C GLY A 47 7.82 -21.52 -3.48
N GLN A 48 6.62 -21.02 -3.17
CA GLN A 48 6.26 -19.63 -3.44
C GLN A 48 6.78 -18.71 -2.34
N ASN A 49 7.15 -17.49 -2.72
CA ASN A 49 7.53 -16.45 -1.76
C ASN A 49 6.33 -16.09 -0.87
N PRO A 50 6.39 -16.33 0.46
CA PRO A 50 5.28 -16.02 1.36
C PRO A 50 4.85 -14.56 1.33
N ALA A 51 5.77 -13.64 1.00
CA ALA A 51 5.48 -12.22 0.89
C ALA A 51 4.45 -11.88 -0.20
N MET A 52 4.23 -12.77 -1.17
CA MET A 52 3.19 -12.60 -2.21
C MET A 52 1.80 -12.42 -1.62
N ASN A 53 1.52 -13.02 -0.47
CA ASN A 53 0.22 -12.93 0.20
C ASN A 53 0.01 -11.59 0.93
N PHE A 54 1.05 -10.78 1.06
CA PHE A 54 1.07 -9.54 1.83
C PHE A 54 1.39 -8.30 0.99
N ILE A 55 1.44 -8.44 -0.33
CA ILE A 55 1.65 -7.32 -1.25
C ILE A 55 0.52 -6.31 -1.08
N GLY A 56 0.86 -5.04 -0.97
CA GLY A 56 -0.11 -3.96 -0.89
C GLY A 56 0.33 -2.80 -0.02
N THR A 57 -0.63 -2.02 0.35
CA THR A 57 -0.46 -0.78 1.12
C THR A 57 -1.07 -0.96 2.50
N TYR A 58 -0.32 -0.58 3.52
CA TYR A 58 -0.74 -0.57 4.92
C TYR A 58 -0.65 0.86 5.44
N GLY A 59 -1.66 1.31 6.17
CA GLY A 59 -1.74 2.70 6.62
C GLY A 59 -1.99 2.85 8.11
N LYS A 60 -1.41 3.92 8.68
CA LYS A 60 -1.73 4.41 10.02
C LYS A 60 -1.42 5.90 10.11
N ASP A 61 -2.42 6.71 10.44
CA ASP A 61 -2.27 8.16 10.60
C ASP A 61 -1.63 8.83 9.37
N ARG A 62 -0.38 9.29 9.49
CA ARG A 62 0.39 9.93 8.42
C ARG A 62 1.47 9.02 7.83
N ALA A 63 1.46 7.77 8.21
CA ALA A 63 2.42 6.80 7.74
C ALA A 63 1.77 5.78 6.82
N THR A 64 2.45 5.44 5.75
CA THR A 64 2.04 4.43 4.77
C THR A 64 3.21 3.48 4.54
N ILE A 65 2.94 2.18 4.55
CA ILE A 65 3.91 1.13 4.25
C ILE A 65 3.48 0.44 2.97
N PHE A 66 4.39 0.40 1.99
CA PHE A 66 4.21 -0.32 0.74
C PHE A 66 5.00 -1.62 0.82
N VAL A 67 4.33 -2.72 0.51
CA VAL A 67 4.93 -4.06 0.43
C VAL A 67 4.92 -4.50 -1.01
N GLU A 68 6.10 -4.72 -1.57
CA GLU A 68 6.34 -5.20 -2.91
C GLU A 68 7.19 -6.47 -2.86
N THR A 69 7.27 -7.23 -3.93
CA THR A 69 8.19 -8.37 -4.07
C THR A 69 8.85 -8.36 -5.42
N ASP A 70 10.07 -8.88 -5.48
CA ASP A 70 10.80 -9.11 -6.73
C ASP A 70 10.29 -10.35 -7.51
N GLY A 71 9.26 -11.03 -6.96
CA GLY A 71 8.71 -12.26 -7.51
C GLY A 71 9.58 -13.50 -7.26
N GLN A 72 10.68 -13.34 -6.50
CA GLN A 72 11.58 -14.42 -6.11
C GLN A 72 11.45 -14.70 -4.62
N GLU A 73 12.45 -14.34 -3.83
CA GLU A 73 12.47 -14.68 -2.40
C GLU A 73 12.29 -13.45 -1.48
N ASN A 74 12.52 -12.24 -2.00
CA ASN A 74 12.55 -11.06 -1.16
C ASN A 74 11.27 -10.23 -1.30
N ALA A 75 10.90 -9.61 -0.19
CA ALA A 75 10.01 -8.46 -0.16
C ALA A 75 10.85 -7.17 -0.12
N LYS A 76 10.34 -6.13 -0.78
CA LYS A 76 10.80 -4.75 -0.63
C LYS A 76 9.74 -4.00 0.14
N ILE A 77 10.16 -3.35 1.20
CA ILE A 77 9.29 -2.56 2.07
C ILE A 77 9.71 -1.10 1.93
N THR A 78 8.73 -0.24 1.66
CA THR A 78 8.93 1.22 1.66
C THR A 78 7.98 1.84 2.66
N VAL A 79 8.51 2.46 3.70
CA VAL A 79 7.74 3.24 4.68
C VAL A 79 7.82 4.70 4.29
N SER A 80 6.69 5.36 4.17
CA SER A 80 6.55 6.80 3.90
C SER A 80 5.84 7.46 5.07
N TRP A 81 6.47 8.43 5.71
CA TRP A 81 5.92 9.12 6.88
C TRP A 81 5.93 10.63 6.66
N ALA A 82 4.74 11.20 6.47
CA ALA A 82 4.60 12.62 6.23
C ALA A 82 4.94 13.44 7.48
N GLY A 83 6.03 14.20 7.43
CA GLY A 83 6.42 15.19 8.44
C GLY A 83 5.55 16.45 8.34
N SER A 84 5.38 16.96 7.13
CA SER A 84 4.56 18.13 6.83
C SER A 84 3.97 18.03 5.41
N ALA A 85 3.37 19.11 4.91
CA ALA A 85 2.92 19.18 3.52
C ALA A 85 4.08 19.18 2.49
N PHE A 86 5.29 19.50 2.94
CA PHE A 86 6.48 19.64 2.10
C PHE A 86 7.65 18.77 2.55
N GLU A 87 7.43 17.88 3.51
CA GLU A 87 8.49 17.01 4.03
C GLU A 87 7.96 15.60 4.27
N ASN A 88 8.71 14.61 3.81
CA ASN A 88 8.43 13.20 4.00
C ASN A 88 9.71 12.46 4.39
N ALA A 89 9.63 11.65 5.43
CA ALA A 89 10.67 10.68 5.73
C ALA A 89 10.33 9.36 5.05
N GLU A 90 11.32 8.73 4.46
CA GLU A 90 11.18 7.45 3.76
C GLU A 90 12.23 6.46 4.26
N TRP A 91 11.79 5.24 4.54
CA TRP A 91 12.65 4.09 4.86
C TRP A 91 12.45 3.04 3.79
N VAL A 92 13.54 2.58 3.21
CA VAL A 92 13.53 1.51 2.20
C VAL A 92 14.37 0.37 2.69
N MET A 93 13.80 -0.82 2.76
CA MET A 93 14.47 -2.03 3.23
C MET A 93 14.04 -3.24 2.40
N THR A 94 14.89 -4.28 2.40
CA THR A 94 14.58 -5.56 1.78
C THR A 94 14.80 -6.70 2.76
N GLY A 95 14.14 -7.81 2.53
CA GLY A 95 14.32 -9.01 3.35
C GLY A 95 13.48 -10.16 2.87
N LYS A 96 13.77 -11.33 3.41
CA LYS A 96 12.99 -12.55 3.16
C LYS A 96 11.96 -12.72 4.27
N LEU A 97 10.70 -12.90 3.87
CA LEU A 97 9.65 -13.22 4.83
C LEU A 97 9.73 -14.70 5.22
N ASP A 98 9.81 -14.97 6.50
CA ASP A 98 9.62 -16.30 7.06
C ASP A 98 8.12 -16.66 7.05
N GLY A 99 7.74 -17.67 6.29
CA GLY A 99 6.34 -18.07 6.12
C GLY A 99 5.69 -18.69 7.35
N GLU A 100 6.47 -19.18 8.32
CA GLU A 100 5.94 -19.76 9.55
C GLU A 100 5.68 -18.70 10.61
N THR A 101 6.63 -17.79 10.78
CA THR A 101 6.55 -16.73 11.81
C THR A 101 5.92 -15.43 11.29
N LEU A 102 5.75 -15.29 9.99
CA LEU A 102 5.30 -14.10 9.29
C LEU A 102 6.14 -12.87 9.61
N LYS A 103 7.44 -13.09 9.84
CA LYS A 103 8.42 -12.06 10.15
C LYS A 103 9.44 -11.90 9.03
N LEU A 104 9.86 -10.67 8.83
CA LEU A 104 10.94 -10.28 7.96
C LEU A 104 11.91 -9.43 8.77
N ASP A 105 13.11 -9.95 9.02
CA ASP A 105 14.20 -9.17 9.60
C ASP A 105 14.99 -8.51 8.47
N TYR A 106 15.33 -7.23 8.66
CA TYR A 106 16.12 -6.46 7.71
C TYR A 106 17.37 -5.85 8.37
N SER A 107 18.39 -5.59 7.55
CA SER A 107 19.67 -4.99 7.99
C SER A 107 20.26 -4.04 6.95
N ASP A 108 19.48 -3.66 5.96
CA ASP A 108 19.87 -2.85 4.80
C ASP A 108 19.04 -1.56 4.68
N CYS A 109 18.28 -1.20 5.73
CA CYS A 109 17.40 -0.06 5.68
C CYS A 109 18.16 1.24 5.42
N VAL A 110 17.69 1.97 4.41
CA VAL A 110 18.12 3.34 4.12
C VAL A 110 17.01 4.29 4.51
N LYS A 111 17.31 5.24 5.40
CA LYS A 111 16.41 6.34 5.72
C LYS A 111 16.82 7.59 4.97
N ARG A 112 15.86 8.25 4.35
CA ARG A 112 16.02 9.55 3.70
C ARG A 112 14.88 10.49 4.04
N VAL A 113 15.18 11.78 4.01
CA VAL A 113 14.20 12.86 4.10
C VAL A 113 14.10 13.55 2.76
N LEU A 114 12.88 13.64 2.26
CA LEU A 114 12.52 14.30 1.01
C LEU A 114 11.84 15.63 1.33
N VAL A 115 12.32 16.72 0.74
CA VAL A 115 11.67 18.02 0.79
C VAL A 115 11.06 18.31 -0.59
N PHE A 116 9.82 18.77 -0.61
CA PHE A 116 9.07 19.03 -1.83
C PHE A 116 8.83 20.54 -2.03
N LYS A 117 8.78 20.94 -3.29
CA LYS A 117 8.32 22.27 -3.69
C LYS A 117 6.78 22.32 -3.70
N GLU A 118 6.24 23.52 -3.87
CA GLU A 118 4.79 23.74 -4.00
C GLU A 118 4.17 23.00 -5.20
N ASP A 119 4.94 22.71 -6.24
CA ASP A 119 4.51 21.96 -7.43
C ASP A 119 4.58 20.44 -7.25
N GLY A 120 4.98 19.96 -6.06
CA GLY A 120 5.12 18.53 -5.72
C GLY A 120 6.42 17.88 -6.20
N SER A 121 7.31 18.62 -6.87
CA SER A 121 8.63 18.08 -7.24
C SER A 121 9.55 18.03 -6.03
N VAL A 122 10.49 17.07 -6.02
CA VAL A 122 11.51 16.97 -4.97
C VAL A 122 12.47 18.16 -5.10
N GLU A 123 12.63 18.91 -4.02
CA GLU A 123 13.58 20.01 -3.89
C GLU A 123 14.94 19.50 -3.41
N SER A 124 14.92 18.66 -2.39
CA SER A 124 16.13 18.07 -1.84
C SER A 124 15.85 16.68 -1.27
N GLU A 125 16.88 15.86 -1.24
CA GLU A 125 16.94 14.55 -0.63
C GLU A 125 18.16 14.49 0.27
N THR A 126 17.97 14.01 1.51
CA THR A 126 19.05 13.84 2.47
C THR A 126 19.00 12.43 3.03
N VAL A 127 20.03 11.63 2.84
CA VAL A 127 20.17 10.33 3.50
C VAL A 127 20.61 10.58 4.94
N GLU A 128 19.81 10.12 5.90
CA GLU A 128 20.10 10.26 7.32
C GLU A 128 20.93 9.09 7.85
N TYR A 129 20.61 7.86 7.41
CA TYR A 129 21.43 6.69 7.69
C TYR A 129 21.22 5.58 6.65
N GLU A 130 22.15 4.65 6.63
CA GLU A 130 22.14 3.40 5.87
C GLU A 130 22.39 2.22 6.83
N ASN A 131 22.05 1.01 6.38
CA ASN A 131 22.23 -0.23 7.14
C ASN A 131 21.44 -0.24 8.47
N GLY A 132 20.28 0.43 8.49
CA GLY A 132 19.34 0.32 9.59
C GLY A 132 18.81 -1.11 9.72
N THR A 133 18.49 -1.51 10.96
CA THR A 133 18.02 -2.86 11.28
C THR A 133 16.64 -2.82 11.93
N GLY A 134 15.88 -3.89 11.80
CA GLY A 134 14.58 -4.00 12.43
C GLY A 134 13.80 -5.21 11.93
N THR A 135 12.51 -5.24 12.26
CA THR A 135 11.62 -6.34 11.94
C THR A 135 10.28 -5.82 11.42
N ILE A 136 9.79 -6.44 10.36
CA ILE A 136 8.39 -6.34 9.93
C ILE A 136 7.68 -7.62 10.35
N THR A 137 6.51 -7.51 10.97
CA THR A 137 5.69 -8.66 11.35
C THR A 137 4.29 -8.49 10.76
N PHE A 138 3.85 -9.47 9.97
CA PHE A 138 2.48 -9.53 9.49
C PHE A 138 1.62 -10.32 10.46
N GLN A 139 0.38 -9.93 10.62
CA GLN A 139 -0.62 -10.62 11.42
C GLN A 139 -1.88 -10.80 10.58
N VAL A 140 -2.48 -11.97 10.68
CA VAL A 140 -3.76 -12.29 10.03
C VAL A 140 -4.73 -12.67 11.14
N ASP A 141 -5.86 -11.99 11.21
CA ASP A 141 -6.90 -12.29 12.20
C ASP A 141 -7.82 -13.43 11.74
N GLU A 142 -8.77 -13.82 12.59
CA GLU A 142 -9.73 -14.90 12.30
C GLU A 142 -10.64 -14.61 11.10
N SER A 143 -10.79 -13.32 10.71
CA SER A 143 -11.57 -12.91 9.54
C SER A 143 -10.75 -12.91 8.25
N GLY A 144 -9.43 -13.10 8.34
CA GLY A 144 -8.49 -12.98 7.24
C GLY A 144 -8.00 -11.55 6.99
N ALA A 145 -8.35 -10.60 7.86
CA ALA A 145 -7.83 -9.25 7.75
C ALA A 145 -6.36 -9.21 8.15
N THR A 146 -5.56 -8.52 7.35
CA THR A 146 -4.12 -8.45 7.53
C THR A 146 -3.72 -7.10 8.12
N THR A 147 -2.82 -7.15 9.09
CA THR A 147 -2.16 -5.98 9.67
C THR A 147 -0.65 -6.18 9.64
N LEU A 148 0.08 -5.08 9.81
CA LEU A 148 1.53 -5.06 9.81
C LEU A 148 2.02 -4.28 11.03
N LEU A 149 3.04 -4.82 11.71
CA LEU A 149 3.81 -4.13 12.74
C LEU A 149 5.21 -3.88 12.18
N TRP A 150 5.73 -2.68 12.45
CA TRP A 150 7.08 -2.31 12.11
C TRP A 150 7.83 -1.93 13.39
N ASP A 151 8.93 -2.61 13.65
CA ASP A 151 9.86 -2.36 14.74
C ASP A 151 11.20 -1.92 14.14
N ASP A 152 11.47 -0.62 14.23
CA ASP A 152 12.72 -0.02 13.77
C ASP A 152 13.69 0.13 14.95
N ALA A 153 14.78 -0.60 14.91
CA ALA A 153 15.76 -0.63 15.98
C ALA A 153 16.63 0.65 16.08
N GLN A 154 16.53 1.57 15.12
CA GLN A 154 17.31 2.82 15.12
C GLN A 154 16.60 3.95 15.88
N GLU A 155 15.33 4.17 15.58
CA GLU A 155 14.60 5.34 16.06
C GLU A 155 13.40 4.97 16.94
N HIS A 156 12.91 3.73 16.87
CA HIS A 156 11.73 3.25 17.60
C HIS A 156 10.46 4.07 17.31
N ILE A 157 10.39 4.68 16.11
CA ILE A 157 9.34 5.65 15.77
C ILE A 157 7.96 5.00 15.67
N ALA A 158 7.89 3.70 15.38
CA ALA A 158 6.65 2.95 15.15
C ALA A 158 6.39 1.83 16.17
N ASP A 159 7.17 1.76 17.27
CA ASP A 159 7.05 0.71 18.27
C ASP A 159 5.60 0.52 18.75
N GLY A 160 5.06 -0.68 18.58
CA GLY A 160 3.69 -1.03 18.93
C GLY A 160 2.61 -0.44 18.01
N ALA A 161 2.99 0.25 16.94
CA ALA A 161 2.03 0.74 15.95
C ALA A 161 1.53 -0.40 15.06
N VAL A 162 0.22 -0.53 14.92
CA VAL A 162 -0.45 -1.47 14.02
C VAL A 162 -0.87 -0.72 12.77
N PHE A 163 -0.41 -1.15 11.61
CA PHE A 163 -0.78 -0.61 10.30
C PHE A 163 -1.84 -1.52 9.68
N GLU A 164 -2.96 -0.95 9.26
CA GLU A 164 -4.07 -1.68 8.66
C GLU A 164 -3.90 -1.79 7.14
N TYR A 165 -4.29 -2.91 6.56
CA TYR A 165 -4.27 -3.12 5.12
C TYR A 165 -5.27 -2.20 4.43
N CYS A 166 -4.81 -1.42 3.46
CA CYS A 166 -5.60 -0.44 2.71
C CYS A 166 -5.92 -0.88 1.27
N GLY A 167 -5.31 -1.96 0.81
CA GLY A 167 -5.49 -2.46 -0.55
C GLY A 167 -4.19 -2.56 -1.34
N ILE A 168 -4.29 -3.05 -2.57
CA ILE A 168 -3.18 -3.01 -3.52
C ILE A 168 -3.18 -1.60 -4.09
N GLY A 169 -2.14 -0.83 -3.79
CA GLY A 169 -1.99 0.54 -4.30
C GLY A 169 -1.97 0.52 -5.83
N GLY A 170 -2.82 1.37 -6.42
CA GLY A 170 -2.85 1.66 -7.84
C GLY A 170 -2.05 2.94 -8.12
#